data_bf8a3bd583e029a3a255c382b64d78a9
#
_entry.id   bf8a3bd583e029a3a255c382b64d78a9
#
_cell.length_a   1.000
_cell.length_b   1.000
_cell.length_c   1.000
_cell.angle_alpha   90.00
_cell.angle_beta   90.00
_cell.angle_gamma   90.00
#
_symmetry.space_group_name_H-M   'P 1'
#
loop_
_entity.id
_entity.type
_entity.pdbx_description
1 polymer ?
#
loop_
_entity_poly.entity_id
_entity_poly.type
_entity_poly.pdbx_seq_one_letter_code
_entity_poly.pdbx_strand_id
1 'polypeptide(L)'
;MAILKNVGLKTSTIDEIKDNFDGAQGVVVVNYSGLTVEQDTQLRKQLREAGVVYKVYKNTLVKRVVAGTEFEPITDALEGTNAIAFCKTDATAPARILANFAKIANALELKCGVVEGTFYDAAGIATIATIPSREELLSKLLGSIQSPITNFARVIKQIAEKNEEVA
;
A
#
# COMPACT_ATOMS: atom_id res chain seq x y z
N MET A 1 -19.96 -13.96 34.46
CA MET A 1 -19.04 -12.79 34.34
C MET A 1 -18.01 -12.91 33.21
N ALA A 2 -17.39 -14.05 32.93
CA ALA A 2 -16.38 -14.20 31.83
C ALA A 2 -16.94 -13.99 30.42
N ILE A 3 -18.19 -14.38 30.17
CA ILE A 3 -18.82 -14.29 28.84
C ILE A 3 -19.09 -12.80 28.47
N LEU A 4 -19.55 -11.98 29.42
CA LEU A 4 -19.80 -10.55 29.20
C LEU A 4 -18.51 -9.76 28.93
N LYS A 5 -17.41 -10.13 29.61
CA LYS A 5 -16.08 -9.55 29.37
C LYS A 5 -15.56 -9.85 27.96
N ASN A 6 -15.77 -11.08 27.48
CA ASN A 6 -15.38 -11.48 26.13
C ASN A 6 -16.24 -10.84 25.02
N VAL A 7 -17.50 -10.51 25.30
CA VAL A 7 -18.34 -9.78 24.35
C VAL A 7 -17.90 -8.32 24.26
N GLY A 8 -17.59 -7.69 25.40
CA GLY A 8 -17.08 -6.30 25.41
C GLY A 8 -15.75 -6.13 24.68
N LEU A 9 -14.82 -7.09 24.82
CA LEU A 9 -13.54 -7.06 24.07
C LEU A 9 -13.74 -7.27 22.56
N LYS A 10 -14.74 -8.05 22.17
CA LYS A 10 -15.04 -8.26 20.74
C LYS A 10 -15.71 -7.03 20.12
N THR A 11 -16.58 -6.34 20.84
CA THR A 11 -17.20 -5.09 20.39
C THR A 11 -16.15 -3.99 20.22
N SER A 12 -15.27 -3.79 21.18
CA SER A 12 -14.19 -2.79 21.06
C SER A 12 -13.25 -3.08 19.88
N THR A 13 -12.94 -4.36 19.63
CA THR A 13 -12.13 -4.74 18.45
C THR A 13 -12.87 -4.49 17.13
N ILE A 14 -14.19 -4.74 17.10
CA ILE A 14 -15.02 -4.46 15.92
C ILE A 14 -15.06 -2.97 15.64
N ASP A 15 -15.22 -2.14 16.68
CA ASP A 15 -15.24 -0.69 16.54
C ASP A 15 -13.88 -0.17 16.05
N GLU A 16 -12.78 -0.71 16.58
CA GLU A 16 -11.41 -0.41 16.09
C GLU A 16 -11.22 -0.80 14.61
N ILE A 17 -11.74 -1.95 14.19
CA ILE A 17 -11.69 -2.38 12.79
C ILE A 17 -12.49 -1.41 11.92
N LYS A 18 -13.69 -1.02 12.32
CA LYS A 18 -14.52 -0.04 11.61
C LYS A 18 -13.78 1.28 11.43
N ASP A 19 -13.22 1.82 12.52
CA ASP A 19 -12.47 3.08 12.49
C ASP A 19 -11.26 3.04 11.53
N ASN A 20 -10.65 1.88 11.34
CA ASN A 20 -9.55 1.70 10.39
C ASN A 20 -10.04 1.56 8.94
N PHE A 21 -11.22 0.96 8.71
CA PHE A 21 -11.84 0.89 7.38
C PHE A 21 -12.47 2.24 7.00
N ASP A 22 -13.01 2.98 7.97
CA ASP A 22 -13.61 4.29 7.74
C ASP A 22 -12.54 5.31 7.32
N GLY A 23 -12.66 5.76 6.08
CA GLY A 23 -11.71 6.68 5.45
C GLY A 23 -10.42 6.05 4.95
N ALA A 24 -10.31 4.72 4.92
CA ALA A 24 -9.20 4.05 4.28
C ALA A 24 -9.31 4.17 2.75
N GLN A 25 -8.33 4.83 2.11
CA GLN A 25 -8.22 4.94 0.66
C GLN A 25 -7.61 3.68 0.03
N GLY A 26 -6.77 2.97 0.79
CA GLY A 26 -6.17 1.72 0.36
C GLY A 26 -6.16 0.68 1.47
N VAL A 27 -6.63 -0.53 1.14
CA VAL A 27 -6.64 -1.69 2.04
C VAL A 27 -6.01 -2.86 1.29
N VAL A 28 -4.97 -3.46 1.87
CA VAL A 28 -4.28 -4.61 1.26
C VAL A 28 -4.23 -5.76 2.26
N VAL A 29 -4.64 -6.94 1.80
CA VAL A 29 -4.59 -8.19 2.56
C VAL A 29 -3.40 -9.02 2.14
N VAL A 30 -2.60 -9.44 3.11
CA VAL A 30 -1.40 -10.25 2.89
C VAL A 30 -1.39 -11.48 3.78
N ASN A 31 -0.78 -12.54 3.29
CA ASN A 31 -0.41 -13.69 4.07
C ASN A 31 1.00 -13.47 4.65
N TYR A 32 1.12 -13.46 5.98
CA TYR A 32 2.40 -13.27 6.66
C TYR A 32 3.03 -14.57 7.18
N SER A 33 2.46 -15.71 6.79
CA SER A 33 2.95 -17.03 7.23
C SER A 33 4.38 -17.26 6.74
N GLY A 34 5.27 -17.67 7.65
CA GLY A 34 6.67 -17.98 7.32
C GLY A 34 7.64 -16.80 7.43
N LEU A 35 7.19 -15.62 7.83
CA LEU A 35 8.08 -14.50 8.14
C LEU A 35 8.83 -14.75 9.46
N THR A 36 10.10 -14.37 9.52
CA THR A 36 10.84 -14.31 10.78
C THR A 36 10.43 -13.08 11.59
N VAL A 37 10.63 -13.13 12.91
CA VAL A 37 10.31 -12.00 13.82
C VAL A 37 11.08 -10.73 13.42
N GLU A 38 12.31 -10.88 12.96
CA GLU A 38 13.13 -9.75 12.49
C GLU A 38 12.52 -9.10 11.24
N GLN A 39 12.13 -9.91 10.26
CA GLN A 39 11.48 -9.45 9.04
C GLN A 39 10.15 -8.74 9.32
N ASP A 40 9.30 -9.31 10.19
CA ASP A 40 8.03 -8.69 10.57
C ASP A 40 8.25 -7.35 11.29
N THR A 41 9.28 -7.26 12.14
CA THR A 41 9.64 -6.01 12.83
C THR A 41 10.11 -4.93 11.85
N GLN A 42 10.93 -5.29 10.88
CA GLN A 42 11.38 -4.37 9.82
C GLN A 42 10.22 -3.92 8.93
N LEU A 43 9.34 -4.85 8.55
CA LEU A 43 8.13 -4.55 7.77
C LEU A 43 7.23 -3.55 8.51
N ARG A 44 6.94 -3.81 9.79
CA ARG A 44 6.13 -2.90 10.63
C ARG A 44 6.76 -1.52 10.77
N LYS A 45 8.09 -1.44 10.85
CA LYS A 45 8.80 -0.17 10.90
C LYS A 45 8.60 0.63 9.62
N GLN A 46 8.84 0.02 8.45
CA GLN A 46 8.67 0.67 7.15
C GLN A 46 7.23 1.12 6.91
N LEU A 47 6.24 0.28 7.25
CA LEU A 47 4.83 0.63 7.12
C LEU A 47 4.44 1.80 8.02
N ARG A 48 4.95 1.84 9.26
CA ARG A 48 4.69 2.93 10.21
C ARG A 48 5.31 4.25 9.73
N GLU A 49 6.52 4.22 9.19
CA GLU A 49 7.20 5.39 8.61
C GLU A 49 6.42 5.97 7.42
N ALA A 50 5.72 5.12 6.68
CA ALA A 50 4.85 5.53 5.57
C ALA A 50 3.40 5.87 5.99
N GLY A 51 3.10 5.89 7.29
CA GLY A 51 1.75 6.18 7.80
C GLY A 51 0.71 5.08 7.55
N VAL A 52 1.17 3.85 7.26
CA VAL A 52 0.30 2.69 7.03
C VAL A 52 0.07 1.95 8.35
N VAL A 53 -1.19 1.70 8.67
CA VAL A 53 -1.60 0.91 9.84
C VAL A 53 -1.61 -0.56 9.44
N TYR A 54 -0.71 -1.36 10.00
CA TYR A 54 -0.62 -2.79 9.74
C TYR A 54 -1.02 -3.58 10.99
N LYS A 55 -2.09 -4.35 10.89
CA LYS A 55 -2.62 -5.13 12.00
C LYS A 55 -3.10 -6.51 11.56
N VAL A 56 -3.04 -7.45 12.51
CA VAL A 56 -3.56 -8.80 12.36
C VAL A 56 -4.87 -8.89 13.12
N TYR A 57 -5.94 -9.22 12.42
CA TYR A 57 -7.26 -9.40 13.00
C TYR A 57 -7.80 -10.80 12.75
N LYS A 58 -8.75 -11.22 13.57
CA LYS A 58 -9.44 -12.48 13.35
C LYS A 58 -10.35 -12.37 12.12
N ASN A 59 -10.17 -13.25 11.12
CA ASN A 59 -10.90 -13.23 9.86
C ASN A 59 -12.42 -13.13 10.03
N THR A 60 -12.99 -13.82 11.02
CA THR A 60 -14.45 -13.79 11.28
C THR A 60 -14.95 -12.41 11.77
N LEU A 61 -14.11 -11.59 12.42
CA LEU A 61 -14.46 -10.24 12.83
C LEU A 61 -14.41 -9.30 11.63
N VAL A 62 -13.36 -9.42 10.82
CA VAL A 62 -13.20 -8.64 9.60
C VAL A 62 -14.37 -8.91 8.63
N LYS A 63 -14.71 -10.18 8.39
CA LYS A 63 -15.84 -10.57 7.52
C LYS A 63 -17.16 -9.90 7.95
N ARG A 64 -17.40 -9.75 9.26
CA ARG A 64 -18.62 -9.09 9.78
C ARG A 64 -18.64 -7.58 9.56
N VAL A 65 -17.48 -6.93 9.60
CA VAL A 65 -17.36 -5.49 9.39
C VAL A 65 -17.46 -5.13 7.92
N VAL A 66 -16.84 -5.96 7.07
CA VAL A 66 -16.75 -5.74 5.62
C VAL A 66 -18.06 -6.07 4.90
N ALA A 67 -18.91 -6.94 5.48
CA ALA A 67 -20.23 -7.28 4.93
C ALA A 67 -21.09 -6.01 4.77
N GLY A 68 -21.54 -5.74 3.54
CA GLY A 68 -22.34 -4.55 3.20
C GLY A 68 -21.55 -3.26 2.98
N THR A 69 -20.23 -3.32 2.88
CA THR A 69 -19.37 -2.20 2.52
C THR A 69 -18.70 -2.42 1.14
N GLU A 70 -18.08 -1.39 0.59
CA GLU A 70 -17.32 -1.48 -0.67
C GLU A 70 -16.17 -2.51 -0.62
N PHE A 71 -15.80 -2.96 0.57
CA PHE A 71 -14.74 -3.93 0.81
C PHE A 71 -15.24 -5.39 0.84
N GLU A 72 -16.50 -5.65 0.55
CA GLU A 72 -17.09 -7.01 0.55
C GLU A 72 -16.32 -8.04 -0.29
N PRO A 73 -15.77 -7.69 -1.48
CA PRO A 73 -14.98 -8.63 -2.30
C PRO A 73 -13.73 -9.20 -1.60
N ILE A 74 -13.22 -8.54 -0.54
CA ILE A 74 -12.09 -9.05 0.23
C ILE A 74 -12.45 -10.33 1.02
N THR A 75 -13.75 -10.56 1.26
CA THR A 75 -14.23 -11.64 2.12
C THR A 75 -13.77 -13.01 1.66
N ASP A 76 -13.68 -13.24 0.34
CA ASP A 76 -13.26 -14.51 -0.24
C ASP A 76 -11.77 -14.80 -0.01
N ALA A 77 -10.96 -13.75 0.07
CA ALA A 77 -9.52 -13.87 0.33
C ALA A 77 -9.16 -13.99 1.82
N LEU A 78 -10.12 -13.78 2.74
CA LEU A 78 -9.91 -13.87 4.18
C LEU A 78 -9.89 -15.33 4.67
N GLU A 79 -8.99 -16.14 4.12
CA GLU A 79 -8.73 -17.52 4.55
C GLU A 79 -7.27 -17.68 4.99
N GLY A 80 -7.05 -18.47 6.04
CA GLY A 80 -5.72 -18.70 6.60
C GLY A 80 -5.19 -17.53 7.46
N THR A 81 -3.87 -17.39 7.50
CA THR A 81 -3.16 -16.35 8.27
C THR A 81 -3.10 -15.05 7.48
N ASN A 82 -3.91 -14.08 7.86
CA ASN A 82 -3.98 -12.80 7.15
C ASN A 82 -3.60 -11.64 8.06
N ALA A 83 -2.87 -10.69 7.49
CA ALA A 83 -2.68 -9.36 8.03
C ALA A 83 -3.27 -8.34 7.07
N ILE A 84 -3.72 -7.23 7.60
CA ILE A 84 -4.36 -6.17 6.82
C ILE A 84 -3.58 -4.88 7.03
N ALA A 85 -3.24 -4.24 5.93
CA ALA A 85 -2.61 -2.92 5.88
C ALA A 85 -3.63 -1.89 5.42
N PHE A 86 -3.80 -0.83 6.22
CA PHE A 86 -4.71 0.28 5.94
C PHE A 86 -3.93 1.56 5.72
N CYS A 87 -4.30 2.34 4.71
CA CYS A 87 -3.77 3.68 4.54
C CYS A 87 -4.90 4.68 4.27
N LYS A 88 -4.84 5.83 4.97
CA LYS A 88 -5.81 6.92 4.83
C LYS A 88 -5.31 8.07 3.95
N THR A 89 -4.00 8.16 3.74
CA THR A 89 -3.36 9.29 3.02
C THR A 89 -2.96 8.94 1.60
N ASP A 90 -2.41 7.75 1.38
CA ASP A 90 -1.92 7.31 0.08
C ASP A 90 -2.45 5.89 -0.23
N ALA A 91 -3.35 5.80 -1.20
CA ALA A 91 -4.01 4.55 -1.58
C ALA A 91 -3.02 3.47 -2.07
N THR A 92 -1.88 3.86 -2.64
CA THR A 92 -0.89 2.95 -3.23
C THR A 92 0.25 2.58 -2.29
N ALA A 93 0.47 3.34 -1.22
CA ALA A 93 1.58 3.13 -0.29
C ALA A 93 1.64 1.71 0.29
N PRO A 94 0.53 1.11 0.81
CA PRO A 94 0.58 -0.23 1.37
C PRO A 94 0.96 -1.28 0.33
N ALA A 95 0.42 -1.20 -0.90
CA ALA A 95 0.74 -2.12 -1.98
C ALA A 95 2.22 -2.05 -2.38
N ARG A 96 2.77 -0.85 -2.51
CA ARG A 96 4.16 -0.61 -2.91
C ARG A 96 5.15 -1.16 -1.87
N ILE A 97 4.94 -0.86 -0.59
CA ILE A 97 5.85 -1.29 0.49
C ILE A 97 5.80 -2.81 0.63
N LEU A 98 4.60 -3.39 0.65
CA LEU A 98 4.41 -4.83 0.79
C LEU A 98 4.99 -5.59 -0.41
N ALA A 99 4.80 -5.11 -1.64
CA ALA A 99 5.38 -5.75 -2.82
C ALA A 99 6.91 -5.64 -2.88
N ASN A 100 7.48 -4.51 -2.44
CA ASN A 100 8.94 -4.37 -2.35
C ASN A 100 9.51 -5.30 -1.26
N PHE A 101 8.81 -5.43 -0.14
CA PHE A 101 9.21 -6.34 0.92
C PHE A 101 9.06 -7.81 0.52
N ALA A 102 8.04 -8.17 -0.26
CA ALA A 102 7.85 -9.51 -0.80
C ALA A 102 9.00 -9.97 -1.71
N LYS A 103 9.70 -9.03 -2.37
CA LYS A 103 10.92 -9.34 -3.15
C LYS A 103 12.11 -9.73 -2.26
N ILE A 104 12.14 -9.25 -1.01
CA ILE A 104 13.19 -9.54 -0.03
C ILE A 104 12.83 -10.78 0.77
N ALA A 105 11.56 -10.89 1.17
CA ALA A 105 11.02 -11.98 1.96
C ALA A 105 9.99 -12.76 1.13
N ASN A 106 10.42 -13.82 0.47
CA ASN A 106 9.57 -14.66 -0.39
C ASN A 106 8.39 -15.34 0.35
N ALA A 107 8.39 -15.27 1.69
CA ALA A 107 7.31 -15.81 2.50
C ALA A 107 6.07 -14.89 2.57
N LEU A 108 6.20 -13.62 2.18
CA LEU A 108 5.10 -12.67 2.16
C LEU A 108 4.34 -12.77 0.84
N GLU A 109 3.08 -13.18 0.90
CA GLU A 109 2.22 -13.28 -0.27
C GLU A 109 1.12 -12.22 -0.23
N LEU A 110 1.03 -11.43 -1.29
CA LEU A 110 -0.07 -10.49 -1.52
C LEU A 110 -1.28 -11.27 -2.02
N LYS A 111 -2.42 -11.19 -1.34
CA LYS A 111 -3.64 -11.89 -1.75
C LYS A 111 -4.56 -11.04 -2.57
N CYS A 112 -5.02 -9.96 -2.01
CA CYS A 112 -5.93 -9.02 -2.66
C CYS A 112 -5.88 -7.65 -1.96
N GLY A 113 -6.50 -6.67 -2.55
CA GLY A 113 -6.69 -5.36 -1.92
C GLY A 113 -7.75 -4.55 -2.63
N VAL A 114 -8.18 -3.50 -1.93
CA VAL A 114 -9.06 -2.48 -2.48
C VAL A 114 -8.32 -1.16 -2.46
N VAL A 115 -8.26 -0.50 -3.59
CA VAL A 115 -7.61 0.80 -3.77
C VAL A 115 -8.64 1.73 -4.40
N GLU A 116 -8.96 2.83 -3.73
CA GLU A 116 -9.97 3.80 -4.16
C GLU A 116 -11.32 3.16 -4.52
N GLY A 117 -11.80 2.23 -3.69
CA GLY A 117 -13.07 1.52 -3.89
C GLY A 117 -13.06 0.43 -4.97
N THR A 118 -11.92 0.23 -5.68
CA THR A 118 -11.79 -0.80 -6.71
C THR A 118 -11.06 -2.01 -6.16
N PHE A 119 -11.64 -3.19 -6.33
CA PHE A 119 -11.02 -4.46 -5.95
C PHE A 119 -9.93 -4.88 -6.94
N TYR A 120 -8.81 -5.32 -6.40
CA TYR A 120 -7.68 -5.86 -7.16
C TYR A 120 -7.25 -7.20 -6.59
N ASP A 121 -7.04 -8.14 -7.49
CA ASP A 121 -6.43 -9.44 -7.20
C ASP A 121 -4.91 -9.30 -7.04
N ALA A 122 -4.24 -10.37 -6.64
CA ALA A 122 -2.79 -10.41 -6.42
C ALA A 122 -1.99 -9.84 -7.60
N ALA A 123 -2.36 -10.16 -8.85
CA ALA A 123 -1.74 -9.63 -10.05
C ALA A 123 -1.97 -8.13 -10.23
N GLY A 124 -3.18 -7.65 -9.92
CA GLY A 124 -3.55 -6.23 -9.95
C GLY A 124 -2.77 -5.42 -8.93
N ILE A 125 -2.63 -5.93 -7.70
CA ILE A 125 -1.84 -5.28 -6.64
C ILE A 125 -0.37 -5.19 -7.04
N ALA A 126 0.21 -6.22 -7.64
CA ALA A 126 1.58 -6.20 -8.13
C ALA A 126 1.78 -5.09 -9.19
N THR A 127 0.79 -4.85 -10.04
CA THR A 127 0.81 -3.74 -11.00
C THR A 127 0.70 -2.38 -10.30
N ILE A 128 -0.21 -2.23 -9.33
CA ILE A 128 -0.37 -1.00 -8.55
C ILE A 128 0.90 -0.68 -7.77
N ALA A 129 1.58 -1.69 -7.24
CA ALA A 129 2.83 -1.53 -6.52
C ALA A 129 3.97 -0.91 -7.36
N THR A 130 3.86 -0.95 -8.69
CA THR A 130 4.81 -0.26 -9.59
C THR A 130 4.55 1.24 -9.70
N ILE A 131 3.38 1.70 -9.27
CA ILE A 131 2.98 3.10 -9.32
C ILE A 131 3.73 3.87 -8.21
N PRO A 132 4.49 4.92 -8.55
CA PRO A 132 5.17 5.75 -7.56
C PRO A 132 4.18 6.54 -6.70
N SER A 133 4.68 7.17 -5.65
CA SER A 133 3.87 8.04 -4.79
C SER A 133 3.30 9.23 -5.57
N ARG A 134 2.21 9.82 -5.04
CA ARG A 134 1.59 11.01 -5.62
C ARG A 134 2.60 12.15 -5.83
N GLU A 135 3.48 12.37 -4.85
CA GLU A 135 4.51 13.41 -4.92
C GLU A 135 5.53 13.12 -6.02
N GLU A 136 5.93 11.88 -6.16
CA GLU A 136 6.86 11.45 -7.21
C GLU A 136 6.23 11.54 -8.61
N LEU A 137 4.94 11.22 -8.75
CA LEU A 137 4.19 11.40 -9.99
C LEU A 137 4.09 12.88 -10.38
N LEU A 138 3.79 13.76 -9.43
CA LEU A 138 3.77 15.21 -9.65
C LEU A 138 5.15 15.72 -10.05
N SER A 139 6.21 15.25 -9.40
CA SER A 139 7.59 15.60 -9.76
C SER A 139 7.95 15.16 -11.18
N LYS A 140 7.58 13.93 -11.56
CA LYS A 140 7.77 13.42 -12.93
C LYS A 140 6.98 14.22 -13.97
N LEU A 141 5.73 14.59 -13.64
CA LEU A 141 4.90 15.41 -14.51
C LEU A 141 5.53 16.79 -14.73
N LEU A 142 5.94 17.48 -13.67
CA LEU A 142 6.62 18.77 -13.76
C LEU A 142 7.93 18.67 -14.54
N GLY A 143 8.72 17.64 -14.30
CA GLY A 143 9.94 17.35 -15.05
C GLY A 143 9.67 17.13 -16.54
N SER A 144 8.62 16.41 -16.88
CA SER A 144 8.21 16.18 -18.27
C SER A 144 7.79 17.47 -18.98
N ILE A 145 7.07 18.37 -18.31
CA ILE A 145 6.67 19.67 -18.86
C ILE A 145 7.89 20.59 -19.08
N GLN A 146 8.87 20.54 -18.18
CA GLN A 146 10.08 21.37 -18.29
C GLN A 146 11.13 20.77 -19.25
N SER A 147 11.09 19.47 -19.48
CA SER A 147 12.08 18.74 -20.29
C SER A 147 12.31 19.35 -21.70
N PRO A 148 11.29 19.71 -22.50
CA PRO A 148 11.48 20.29 -23.81
C PRO A 148 12.29 21.60 -23.76
N ILE A 149 12.00 22.48 -22.78
CA ILE A 149 12.68 23.76 -22.62
C ILE A 149 14.13 23.55 -22.21
N THR A 150 14.36 22.66 -21.25
CA THR A 150 15.71 22.32 -20.77
C THR A 150 16.56 21.67 -21.86
N ASN A 151 15.97 20.77 -22.66
CA ASN A 151 16.66 20.13 -23.77
C ASN A 151 17.01 21.15 -24.86
N PHE A 152 16.11 22.09 -25.17
CA PHE A 152 16.39 23.15 -26.13
C PHE A 152 17.53 24.06 -25.67
N ALA A 153 17.52 24.48 -24.41
CA ALA A 153 18.62 25.25 -23.83
C ALA A 153 19.96 24.49 -23.85
N ARG A 154 19.94 23.20 -23.58
CA ARG A 154 21.14 22.32 -23.63
C ARG A 154 21.69 22.23 -25.06
N VAL A 155 20.83 22.05 -26.05
CA VAL A 155 21.25 21.98 -27.47
C VAL A 155 21.86 23.29 -27.92
N ILE A 156 21.25 24.44 -27.57
CA ILE A 156 21.83 25.76 -27.90
C ILE A 156 23.21 25.92 -27.27
N LYS A 157 23.36 25.54 -26.01
CA LYS A 157 24.66 25.58 -25.32
C LYS A 157 25.70 24.70 -26.02
N GLN A 158 25.35 23.49 -26.41
CA GLN A 158 26.26 22.59 -27.14
C GLN A 158 26.66 23.13 -28.52
N ILE A 159 25.75 23.84 -29.21
CA ILE A 159 26.06 24.48 -30.49
C ILE A 159 27.03 25.66 -30.26
N ALA A 160 26.82 26.47 -29.21
CA ALA A 160 27.72 27.56 -28.87
C ALA A 160 29.13 27.05 -28.53
N GLU A 161 29.23 26.03 -27.68
CA GLU A 161 30.51 25.41 -27.31
C GLU A 161 31.25 24.80 -28.54
N LYS A 162 30.53 24.16 -29.46
CA LYS A 162 31.15 23.66 -30.70
C LYS A 162 31.61 24.75 -31.63
N ASN A 163 30.92 25.87 -31.70
CA ASN A 163 31.34 27.00 -32.53
C ASN A 163 32.57 27.74 -31.95
N GLU A 164 32.74 27.70 -30.61
CA GLU A 164 33.95 28.24 -29.96
C GLU A 164 35.18 27.32 -30.15
N GLU A 165 34.98 26.00 -30.27
CA GLU A 165 36.09 25.07 -30.53
C GLU A 165 36.56 25.07 -32.01
N VAL A 166 35.79 25.63 -32.94
CA VAL A 166 36.09 25.63 -34.38
C VAL A 166 36.60 27.02 -34.81
N ALA A 167 36.55 28.04 -33.97
CA ALA A 167 37.06 29.38 -34.18
C ALA A 167 38.45 29.57 -33.57
#